data_32d25fe85036e38874548a9fc984bb79
#
_entry.id   32d25fe85036e38874548a9fc984bb79
#
_cell.length_a   1.000
_cell.length_b   1.000
_cell.length_c   1.000
_cell.angle_alpha   90.00
_cell.angle_beta   90.00
_cell.angle_gamma   90.00
#
_symmetry.space_group_name_H-M   'P 1'
#
loop_
_entity.id
_entity.type
_entity.pdbx_description
1 polymer ?
#
loop_
_entity_poly.entity_id
_entity_poly.type
_entity_poly.pdbx_seq_one_letter_code
_entity_poly.pdbx_strand_id
1 'polypeptide(L)'
;DGINYSDAGVVFAYGNATDKANYNLSDNISNNPSKIIYYRLRSVDIDGKSQLSETRIIRIGSKTDNAVSILTYPNPVTNELRITIPANWQNKKAVYEIYNPNGQVAKRNETASSSQTETINVSSLAPGYYIVKVICEGQTAQQKIIKH
;
A
#
# COMPACT_ATOMS: atom_id res chain seq x y z
N ASP A 1 15.76 15.52 0.72
CA ASP A 1 15.31 16.48 1.76
C ASP A 1 14.17 17.40 1.27
N GLY A 2 13.86 17.38 -0.03
CA GLY A 2 12.81 18.21 -0.63
C GLY A 2 13.20 19.69 -0.79
N ILE A 3 14.41 20.05 -0.45
CA ILE A 3 14.96 21.41 -0.56
C ILE A 3 16.01 21.47 -1.66
N ASN A 4 16.99 20.58 -1.62
CA ASN A 4 18.06 20.50 -2.60
C ASN A 4 17.75 19.41 -3.62
N TYR A 5 17.87 19.75 -4.90
CA TYR A 5 17.60 18.84 -6.02
C TYR A 5 18.83 18.74 -6.91
N SER A 6 19.10 17.53 -7.39
CA SER A 6 20.05 17.24 -8.45
C SER A 6 19.32 16.74 -9.69
N ASP A 7 19.92 16.92 -10.86
CA ASP A 7 19.32 16.41 -12.10
C ASP A 7 19.39 14.89 -12.13
N ALA A 8 18.23 14.24 -12.26
CA ALA A 8 18.12 12.79 -12.44
C ALA A 8 18.28 12.39 -13.91
N GLY A 9 17.96 13.28 -14.82
CA GLY A 9 18.13 13.10 -16.27
C GLY A 9 17.42 14.19 -17.06
N VAL A 10 17.61 14.17 -18.34
CA VAL A 10 17.03 15.11 -19.30
C VAL A 10 16.33 14.33 -20.41
N VAL A 11 15.13 14.77 -20.77
CA VAL A 11 14.39 14.25 -21.90
C VAL A 11 14.11 15.41 -22.88
N PHE A 12 14.52 15.24 -24.11
CA PHE A 12 14.27 16.25 -25.14
C PHE A 12 12.84 16.12 -25.67
N ALA A 13 12.12 17.23 -25.65
CA ALA A 13 10.79 17.32 -26.24
C ALA A 13 10.88 17.46 -27.77
N TYR A 14 9.97 16.84 -28.48
CA TYR A 14 9.83 17.00 -29.93
C TYR A 14 9.09 18.32 -30.21
N GLY A 15 9.83 19.39 -30.40
CA GLY A 15 9.37 20.68 -30.94
C GLY A 15 7.95 21.14 -30.57
N ASN A 16 7.34 21.96 -31.42
CA ASN A 16 5.95 22.39 -31.25
C ASN A 16 4.97 21.29 -31.67
N ALA A 17 4.75 20.29 -30.81
CA ALA A 17 3.75 19.28 -31.03
C ALA A 17 2.37 19.84 -30.70
N THR A 18 1.44 19.77 -31.65
CA THR A 18 0.02 20.05 -31.43
C THR A 18 -0.68 18.91 -30.72
N ASP A 19 -0.07 17.72 -30.73
CA ASP A 19 -0.60 16.50 -30.14
C ASP A 19 0.08 16.18 -28.81
N LYS A 20 -0.65 15.40 -27.97
CA LYS A 20 -0.15 14.95 -26.68
C LYS A 20 1.01 13.98 -26.88
N ALA A 21 2.20 14.34 -26.40
CA ALA A 21 3.38 13.49 -26.38
C ALA A 21 3.62 12.89 -25.00
N ASN A 22 4.05 11.62 -24.97
CA ASN A 22 4.42 10.93 -23.73
C ASN A 22 5.93 10.76 -23.68
N TYR A 23 6.51 11.08 -22.53
CA TYR A 23 7.94 10.97 -22.29
C TYR A 23 8.19 10.06 -21.10
N ASN A 24 9.26 9.26 -21.17
CA ASN A 24 9.66 8.35 -20.11
C ASN A 24 11.12 8.62 -19.72
N LEU A 25 11.38 8.65 -18.44
CA LEU A 25 12.72 8.69 -17.87
C LEU A 25 12.80 7.62 -16.77
N SER A 26 13.86 6.81 -16.81
CA SER A 26 14.15 5.83 -15.76
C SER A 26 15.30 6.34 -14.89
N ASP A 27 15.10 6.35 -13.58
CA ASP A 27 16.14 6.69 -12.61
C ASP A 27 16.55 5.44 -11.83
N ASN A 28 17.86 5.23 -11.68
CA ASN A 28 18.40 4.11 -10.92
C ASN A 28 18.58 4.49 -9.45
N ILE A 29 17.62 4.10 -8.65
CA ILE A 29 17.56 4.39 -7.21
C ILE A 29 18.22 3.31 -6.33
N SER A 30 18.87 2.29 -6.92
CA SER A 30 19.40 1.14 -6.19
C SER A 30 20.40 1.51 -5.10
N ASN A 31 21.14 2.59 -5.28
CA ASN A 31 22.17 3.08 -4.34
C ASN A 31 21.69 4.26 -3.49
N ASN A 32 20.39 4.58 -3.53
CA ASN A 32 19.88 5.69 -2.74
C ASN A 32 19.60 5.23 -1.30
N PRO A 33 20.28 5.76 -0.28
CA PRO A 33 20.06 5.38 1.11
C PRO A 33 18.74 5.92 1.67
N SER A 34 18.14 6.88 0.99
CA SER A 34 16.89 7.52 1.44
C SER A 34 15.69 6.66 1.13
N LYS A 35 14.83 6.44 2.11
CA LYS A 35 13.54 5.77 1.93
C LYS A 35 12.48 6.64 1.25
N ILE A 36 12.77 7.92 1.06
CA ILE A 36 11.87 8.90 0.45
C ILE A 36 12.67 9.69 -0.59
N ILE A 37 12.17 9.73 -1.81
CA ILE A 37 12.72 10.53 -2.90
C ILE A 37 11.68 11.55 -3.33
N TYR A 38 12.15 12.76 -3.59
CA TYR A 38 11.36 13.87 -4.07
C TYR A 38 11.71 14.14 -5.53
N TYR A 39 10.74 14.08 -6.43
CA TYR A 39 10.91 14.41 -7.83
C TYR A 39 10.09 15.63 -8.21
N ARG A 40 10.65 16.44 -9.07
CA ARG A 40 9.94 17.51 -9.78
C ARG A 40 10.46 17.61 -11.20
N LEU A 41 9.63 18.03 -12.12
CA LEU A 41 10.02 18.31 -13.49
C LEU A 41 10.39 19.80 -13.61
N ARG A 42 11.40 20.08 -14.41
CA ARG A 42 11.70 21.41 -14.89
C ARG A 42 11.58 21.40 -16.40
N SER A 43 10.50 21.98 -16.93
CA SER A 43 10.40 22.24 -18.35
C SER A 43 11.20 23.48 -18.71
N VAL A 44 11.98 23.41 -19.77
CA VAL A 44 12.75 24.52 -20.29
C VAL A 44 12.33 24.74 -21.73
N ASP A 45 11.86 25.94 -22.03
CA ASP A 45 11.46 26.33 -23.38
C ASP A 45 12.67 26.73 -24.22
N ILE A 46 12.49 26.82 -25.53
CA ILE A 46 13.55 27.16 -26.49
C ILE A 46 14.11 28.58 -26.25
N ASP A 47 13.33 29.47 -25.64
CA ASP A 47 13.74 30.82 -25.24
C ASP A 47 14.47 30.85 -23.89
N GLY A 48 14.74 29.68 -23.27
CA GLY A 48 15.43 29.52 -21.99
C GLY A 48 14.56 29.76 -20.76
N LYS A 49 13.30 30.09 -20.90
CA LYS A 49 12.36 30.17 -19.77
C LYS A 49 12.12 28.77 -19.21
N SER A 50 12.02 28.69 -17.90
CA SER A 50 11.78 27.40 -17.22
C SER A 50 10.62 27.48 -16.25
N GLN A 51 9.89 26.37 -16.14
CA GLN A 51 8.79 26.19 -15.19
C GLN A 51 8.99 24.89 -14.42
N LEU A 52 8.71 24.93 -13.12
CA LEU A 52 8.76 23.76 -12.23
C LEU A 52 7.35 23.17 -12.05
N SER A 53 7.26 21.84 -12.09
CA SER A 53 6.06 21.15 -11.67
C SER A 53 5.93 21.10 -10.15
N GLU A 54 4.79 20.63 -9.67
CA GLU A 54 4.64 20.19 -8.30
C GLU A 54 5.64 19.08 -7.96
N THR A 55 6.10 19.05 -6.71
CA THR A 55 6.96 17.99 -6.20
C THR A 55 6.14 16.71 -5.96
N ARG A 56 6.60 15.61 -6.51
CA ARG A 56 6.08 14.27 -6.24
C ARG A 56 6.97 13.53 -5.28
N ILE A 57 6.36 12.84 -4.33
CA ILE A 57 7.07 12.07 -3.30
C ILE A 57 6.93 10.58 -3.61
N ILE A 58 8.06 9.92 -3.77
CA ILE A 58 8.13 8.46 -3.92
C ILE A 58 8.75 7.88 -2.66
N ARG A 59 8.05 6.92 -2.06
CA ARG A 59 8.58 6.15 -0.94
C ARG A 59 9.17 4.86 -1.46
N ILE A 60 10.45 4.66 -1.21
CA ILE A 60 11.14 3.41 -1.53
C ILE A 60 10.92 2.49 -0.34
N GLY A 61 10.05 1.49 -0.51
CA GLY A 61 9.97 0.39 0.44
C GLY A 61 11.28 -0.40 0.40
N SER A 62 11.87 -0.69 1.56
CA SER A 62 12.87 -1.74 1.60
C SER A 62 12.20 -3.02 1.09
N LYS A 63 12.87 -3.80 0.26
CA LYS A 63 12.44 -5.16 -0.17
C LYS A 63 12.18 -6.12 1.01
N THR A 64 12.50 -5.70 2.23
CA THR A 64 12.20 -6.44 3.48
C THR A 64 10.81 -6.16 4.04
N ASP A 65 10.15 -5.08 3.61
CA ASP A 65 8.72 -4.89 3.89
C ASP A 65 7.90 -5.35 2.67
N ASN A 66 7.88 -6.64 2.41
CA ASN A 66 6.69 -7.30 1.93
C ASN A 66 5.65 -7.16 3.07
N ALA A 67 5.22 -5.95 3.36
CA ALA A 67 4.07 -5.71 4.21
C ALA A 67 2.89 -6.34 3.49
N VAL A 68 2.71 -7.61 3.77
CA VAL A 68 1.59 -8.36 3.25
C VAL A 68 0.34 -7.66 3.75
N SER A 69 -0.45 -7.14 2.84
CA SER A 69 -1.68 -6.44 3.18
C SER A 69 -2.89 -7.35 2.96
N ILE A 70 -3.83 -7.26 3.87
CA ILE A 70 -5.17 -7.86 3.75
C ILE A 70 -6.18 -6.74 3.47
N LEU A 71 -7.28 -7.10 2.83
CA LEU A 71 -8.41 -6.20 2.65
C LEU A 71 -9.58 -6.71 3.48
N THR A 72 -10.19 -5.83 4.28
CA THR A 72 -11.35 -6.16 5.11
C THR A 72 -12.55 -5.31 4.73
N TYR A 73 -13.70 -5.95 4.53
CA TYR A 73 -14.96 -5.28 4.18
C TYR A 73 -16.20 -6.06 4.61
N PRO A 74 -17.34 -5.38 4.82
CA PRO A 74 -17.48 -3.94 4.89
C PRO A 74 -16.74 -3.36 6.11
N ASN A 75 -16.41 -2.09 6.06
CA ASN A 75 -15.87 -1.36 7.19
C ASN A 75 -16.49 0.05 7.21
N PRO A 76 -17.40 0.38 8.12
CA PRO A 76 -17.85 -0.41 9.29
C PRO A 76 -18.57 -1.73 8.96
N VAL A 77 -18.46 -2.69 9.90
CA VAL A 77 -19.08 -4.02 9.79
C VAL A 77 -20.18 -4.20 10.84
N THR A 78 -21.27 -4.90 10.45
CA THR A 78 -22.35 -5.28 11.36
C THR A 78 -22.32 -6.77 11.74
N ASN A 79 -22.49 -7.67 10.79
CA ASN A 79 -22.63 -9.10 11.06
C ASN A 79 -21.53 -9.96 10.48
N GLU A 80 -21.15 -9.72 9.23
CA GLU A 80 -20.18 -10.53 8.51
C GLU A 80 -19.00 -9.67 8.01
N LEU A 81 -17.82 -10.05 8.43
CA LEU A 81 -16.57 -9.45 7.96
C LEU A 81 -15.95 -10.37 6.91
N ARG A 82 -15.66 -9.82 5.74
CA ARG A 82 -14.93 -10.49 4.67
C ARG A 82 -13.48 -10.03 4.72
N ILE A 83 -12.58 -10.99 4.65
CA ILE A 83 -11.13 -10.77 4.71
C ILE A 83 -10.52 -11.36 3.46
N THR A 84 -10.04 -10.52 2.55
CA THR A 84 -9.31 -10.94 1.35
C THR A 84 -7.82 -10.98 1.64
N ILE A 85 -7.20 -12.11 1.34
CA ILE A 85 -5.77 -12.35 1.51
C ILE A 85 -5.05 -12.34 0.15
N PRO A 86 -3.75 -12.07 0.12
CA PRO A 86 -2.99 -12.08 -1.12
C PRO A 86 -2.88 -13.48 -1.73
N ALA A 87 -2.64 -13.54 -3.03
CA ALA A 87 -2.63 -14.79 -3.80
C ALA A 87 -1.62 -15.82 -3.27
N ASN A 88 -0.47 -15.36 -2.79
CA ASN A 88 0.58 -16.22 -2.24
C ASN A 88 0.25 -16.85 -0.87
N TRP A 89 -0.86 -16.45 -0.24
CA TRP A 89 -1.37 -17.03 1.00
C TRP A 89 -2.51 -18.02 0.77
N GLN A 90 -3.09 -18.06 -0.45
CA GLN A 90 -4.18 -18.97 -0.78
C GLN A 90 -3.72 -20.43 -0.80
N ASN A 91 -4.64 -21.34 -0.49
CA ASN A 91 -4.42 -22.79 -0.38
C ASN A 91 -3.41 -23.19 0.71
N LYS A 92 -3.19 -22.31 1.69
CA LYS A 92 -2.29 -22.52 2.82
C LYS A 92 -3.03 -22.45 4.14
N LYS A 93 -2.41 -22.99 5.17
CA LYS A 93 -2.92 -22.85 6.53
C LYS A 93 -2.84 -21.38 6.96
N ALA A 94 -3.99 -20.82 7.37
CA ALA A 94 -4.08 -19.46 7.85
C ALA A 94 -4.87 -19.36 9.15
N VAL A 95 -4.48 -18.43 10.01
CA VAL A 95 -5.15 -18.11 11.27
C VAL A 95 -5.63 -16.67 11.21
N TYR A 96 -6.89 -16.47 11.51
CA TYR A 96 -7.57 -15.18 11.54
C TYR A 96 -7.92 -14.84 12.99
N GLU A 97 -7.39 -13.75 13.49
CA GLU A 97 -7.62 -13.29 14.86
C GLU A 97 -8.19 -11.88 14.86
N ILE A 98 -9.21 -11.64 15.66
CA ILE A 98 -9.81 -10.32 15.87
C ILE A 98 -9.54 -9.91 17.30
N TYR A 99 -8.81 -8.82 17.47
CA TYR A 99 -8.42 -8.28 18.76
C TYR A 99 -9.29 -7.10 19.14
N ASN A 100 -9.71 -7.06 20.40
CA ASN A 100 -10.37 -5.89 20.97
C ASN A 100 -9.36 -4.76 21.29
N PRO A 101 -9.81 -3.56 21.67
CA PRO A 101 -8.92 -2.44 22.00
C PRO A 101 -7.92 -2.71 23.14
N ASN A 102 -8.23 -3.69 24.00
CA ASN A 102 -7.36 -4.10 25.12
C ASN A 102 -6.29 -5.12 24.69
N GLY A 103 -6.22 -5.46 23.39
CA GLY A 103 -5.26 -6.43 22.85
C GLY A 103 -5.62 -7.89 23.12
N GLN A 104 -6.84 -8.18 23.59
CA GLN A 104 -7.31 -9.54 23.81
C GLN A 104 -7.97 -10.09 22.54
N VAL A 105 -7.76 -11.39 22.27
CA VAL A 105 -8.43 -12.07 21.17
C VAL A 105 -9.92 -12.20 21.45
N ALA A 106 -10.73 -11.45 20.74
CA ALA A 106 -12.19 -11.51 20.81
C ALA A 106 -12.76 -12.63 19.94
N LYS A 107 -12.09 -12.96 18.83
CA LYS A 107 -12.48 -14.05 17.94
C LYS A 107 -11.27 -14.65 17.24
N ARG A 108 -11.30 -15.97 17.01
CA ARG A 108 -10.26 -16.70 16.27
C ARG A 108 -10.91 -17.73 15.34
N ASN A 109 -10.45 -17.74 14.10
CA ASN A 109 -10.74 -18.75 13.11
C ASN A 109 -9.44 -19.32 12.56
N GLU A 110 -9.45 -20.62 12.22
CA GLU A 110 -8.32 -21.28 11.60
C GLU A 110 -8.80 -22.13 10.44
N THR A 111 -8.09 -22.05 9.31
CA THR A 111 -8.36 -22.87 8.14
C THR A 111 -7.08 -23.60 7.71
N ALA A 112 -7.23 -24.86 7.29
CA ALA A 112 -6.12 -25.66 6.77
C ALA A 112 -5.74 -25.25 5.34
N SER A 113 -6.73 -24.71 4.58
CA SER A 113 -6.54 -24.26 3.20
C SER A 113 -7.38 -23.01 3.01
N SER A 114 -6.69 -21.87 3.01
CA SER A 114 -7.34 -20.55 2.89
C SER A 114 -7.83 -20.28 1.47
N SER A 115 -9.03 -19.75 1.35
CA SER A 115 -9.58 -19.21 0.10
C SER A 115 -9.11 -17.76 -0.09
N GLN A 116 -9.36 -17.20 -1.27
CA GLN A 116 -9.05 -15.78 -1.53
C GLN A 116 -9.75 -14.84 -0.54
N THR A 117 -10.96 -15.17 -0.14
CA THR A 117 -11.74 -14.36 0.80
C THR A 117 -12.43 -15.27 1.81
N GLU A 118 -12.14 -15.05 3.08
CA GLU A 118 -12.79 -15.70 4.21
C GLU A 118 -13.87 -14.80 4.79
N THR A 119 -14.99 -15.41 5.20
CA THR A 119 -16.09 -14.69 5.85
C THR A 119 -16.16 -15.09 7.31
N ILE A 120 -16.09 -14.10 8.20
CA ILE A 120 -16.14 -14.29 9.64
C ILE A 120 -17.38 -13.59 10.18
N ASN A 121 -18.23 -14.35 10.88
CA ASN A 121 -19.37 -13.77 11.60
C ASN A 121 -18.86 -13.00 12.82
N VAL A 122 -19.17 -11.72 12.91
CA VAL A 122 -18.80 -10.81 13.99
C VAL A 122 -20.01 -10.22 14.73
N SER A 123 -21.20 -10.79 14.53
CA SER A 123 -22.45 -10.30 15.15
C SER A 123 -22.42 -10.29 16.68
N SER A 124 -21.66 -11.21 17.29
CA SER A 124 -21.50 -11.30 18.75
C SER A 124 -20.53 -10.28 19.35
N LEU A 125 -19.79 -9.55 18.53
CA LEU A 125 -18.85 -8.52 19.02
C LEU A 125 -19.61 -7.23 19.33
N ALA A 126 -19.24 -6.60 20.44
CA ALA A 126 -19.78 -5.30 20.83
C ALA A 126 -19.36 -4.21 19.80
N PRO A 127 -20.14 -3.15 19.62
CA PRO A 127 -19.72 -2.01 18.83
C PRO A 127 -18.38 -1.42 19.32
N GLY A 128 -17.50 -1.05 18.38
CA GLY A 128 -16.19 -0.51 18.71
C GLY A 128 -15.13 -0.77 17.66
N TYR A 129 -13.88 -0.48 18.01
CA TYR A 129 -12.71 -0.70 17.17
C TYR A 129 -12.12 -2.07 17.42
N TYR A 130 -11.68 -2.72 16.37
CA TYR A 130 -10.99 -4.01 16.43
C TYR A 130 -9.80 -4.02 15.47
N ILE A 131 -8.81 -4.87 15.75
CA ILE A 131 -7.71 -5.18 14.85
C ILE A 131 -7.90 -6.59 14.33
N VAL A 132 -8.02 -6.74 13.03
CA VAL A 132 -7.97 -8.03 12.34
C VAL A 132 -6.53 -8.34 12.04
N LYS A 133 -6.06 -9.51 12.45
CA LYS A 133 -4.73 -10.03 12.16
C LYS A 133 -4.86 -11.38 11.46
N VAL A 134 -4.16 -11.54 10.36
CA VAL A 134 -4.06 -12.82 9.64
C VAL A 134 -2.62 -13.28 9.70
N ILE A 135 -2.43 -14.55 10.01
CA ILE A 135 -1.13 -15.21 10.13
C ILE A 135 -1.09 -16.35 9.12
N CYS A 136 -0.10 -16.37 8.25
CA CYS A 136 0.12 -17.42 7.26
C CYS A 136 1.63 -17.68 7.10
N GLU A 137 2.07 -18.90 7.29
CA GLU A 137 3.49 -19.30 7.14
C GLU A 137 4.49 -18.37 7.85
N GLY A 138 4.16 -17.93 9.07
CA GLY A 138 5.01 -17.03 9.85
C GLY A 138 4.97 -15.56 9.44
N GLN A 139 4.31 -15.23 8.34
CA GLN A 139 4.01 -13.85 7.96
C GLN A 139 2.73 -13.37 8.60
N THR A 140 2.62 -12.06 8.83
CA THR A 140 1.43 -11.46 9.42
C THR A 140 1.00 -10.22 8.66
N ALA A 141 -0.33 -10.05 8.53
CA ALA A 141 -0.94 -8.82 8.06
C ALA A 141 -2.04 -8.40 9.02
N GLN A 142 -2.27 -7.10 9.15
CA GLN A 142 -3.29 -6.58 10.05
C GLN A 142 -4.00 -5.38 9.47
N GLN A 143 -5.28 -5.23 9.87
CA GLN A 143 -6.10 -4.09 9.49
C GLN A 143 -7.08 -3.70 10.60
N LYS A 144 -7.29 -2.41 10.78
CA LYS A 144 -8.29 -1.86 11.71
C LYS A 144 -9.66 -1.88 11.07
N ILE A 145 -10.66 -2.31 11.86
CA ILE A 145 -12.07 -2.28 11.50
C ILE A 145 -12.90 -1.58 12.56
N ILE A 146 -14.09 -1.15 12.17
CA ILE A 146 -15.12 -0.58 13.04
C ILE A 146 -16.30 -1.53 13.04
N LYS A 147 -16.75 -1.96 14.23
CA LYS A 147 -17.96 -2.76 14.44
C LYS A 147 -19.09 -1.82 14.88
N HIS A 148 -20.19 -1.87 14.16
CA HIS A 148 -21.45 -1.23 14.52
C HIS A 148 -22.40 -2.21 15.19
#